data_3478e3eb8fd6ef0c413fef044f3d0023
#
_entry.id   3478e3eb8fd6ef0c413fef044f3d0023
#
_cell.length_a   1.000
_cell.length_b   1.000
_cell.length_c   1.000
_cell.angle_alpha   90.00
_cell.angle_beta   90.00
_cell.angle_gamma   90.00
#
_symmetry.space_group_name_H-M   'P 1'
#
loop_
_entity.id
_entity.type
_entity.pdbx_description
1 polymer ?
#
loop_
_entity_poly.entity_id
_entity_poly.type
_entity_poly.pdbx_seq_one_letter_code
_entity_poly.pdbx_strand_id
1 'polypeptide(L)'
;CLEQGRNLDLLEQDLRRQQSLDPALVSALATAKAAGYSCWQQARQDSDFSLFAPALQTLIDLRQEQARQLAEPRSCWETLAQPFEPDLTLDRLMQLFAPLKERLPQLVAEVAAPPRSRSAAWELSEDAQQSLCEQLLTSWGRDPDSTCLARSPHPFSITLGPSDYRITTRVVSGQPLSCFLATAHEWGHSLYEQGLPNQSHQWFSWPVGQATSMAVHESQSLFWENRVARSFAFSEQWWERFVQAGAPLQAPRDLWRAMNPLSPGLNRVEADELSYGLHILIRTELEIALLEGGLAVSDLPNEWNRRYSELLGVTPENDAEGCLQDVHWS
;
A
#
# COMPACT_ATOMS: atom_id res chain seq x y z
N CYS A 1 -15.36 -17.49 -28.38
CA CYS A 1 -15.65 -16.18 -27.83
C CYS A 1 -14.35 -15.47 -27.49
N LEU A 2 -14.28 -14.15 -27.60
CA LEU A 2 -13.05 -13.38 -27.36
C LEU A 2 -12.53 -13.59 -25.91
N GLU A 3 -13.41 -13.60 -24.93
CA GLU A 3 -13.05 -13.80 -23.53
C GLU A 3 -12.45 -15.19 -23.27
N GLN A 4 -12.94 -16.22 -23.92
CA GLN A 4 -12.39 -17.59 -23.81
C GLN A 4 -10.99 -17.65 -24.41
N GLY A 5 -10.77 -17.04 -25.58
CA GLY A 5 -9.45 -16.94 -26.18
C GLY A 5 -8.47 -16.20 -25.26
N ARG A 6 -8.88 -15.03 -24.74
CA ARG A 6 -8.04 -14.26 -23.81
C ARG A 6 -7.71 -15.00 -22.51
N ASN A 7 -8.66 -15.73 -21.95
CA ASN A 7 -8.42 -16.57 -20.78
C ASN A 7 -7.35 -17.64 -21.06
N LEU A 8 -7.44 -18.32 -22.21
CA LEU A 8 -6.45 -19.34 -22.58
C LEU A 8 -5.07 -18.72 -22.77
N ASP A 9 -4.97 -17.56 -23.43
CA ASP A 9 -3.71 -16.86 -23.62
C ASP A 9 -3.06 -16.48 -22.27
N LEU A 10 -3.84 -15.96 -21.32
CA LEU A 10 -3.36 -15.57 -19.99
C LEU A 10 -2.93 -16.80 -19.15
N LEU A 11 -3.72 -17.88 -19.19
CA LEU A 11 -3.36 -19.13 -18.51
C LEU A 11 -2.09 -19.75 -19.10
N GLU A 12 -1.92 -19.70 -20.44
CA GLU A 12 -0.73 -20.20 -21.09
C GLU A 12 0.51 -19.36 -20.71
N GLN A 13 0.37 -18.04 -20.65
CA GLN A 13 1.46 -17.14 -20.21
C GLN A 13 1.87 -17.47 -18.76
N ASP A 14 0.90 -17.61 -17.84
CA ASP A 14 1.19 -17.96 -16.46
C ASP A 14 1.84 -19.34 -16.32
N LEU A 15 1.31 -20.34 -17.04
CA LEU A 15 1.87 -21.69 -17.06
C LEU A 15 3.33 -21.70 -17.59
N ARG A 16 3.60 -20.99 -18.69
CA ARG A 16 4.96 -20.86 -19.23
C ARG A 16 5.90 -20.22 -18.22
N ARG A 17 5.45 -19.16 -17.55
CA ARG A 17 6.21 -18.48 -16.50
C ARG A 17 6.54 -19.41 -15.34
N GLN A 18 5.56 -20.18 -14.85
CA GLN A 18 5.77 -21.16 -13.79
C GLN A 18 6.71 -22.29 -14.21
N GLN A 19 6.58 -22.80 -15.44
CA GLN A 19 7.42 -23.87 -15.98
C GLN A 19 8.87 -23.44 -16.26
N SER A 20 9.12 -22.14 -16.42
CA SER A 20 10.46 -21.60 -16.62
C SER A 20 11.30 -21.59 -15.34
N LEU A 21 10.68 -21.73 -14.18
CA LEU A 21 11.35 -21.69 -12.89
C LEU A 21 11.75 -23.08 -12.42
N ASP A 22 13.02 -23.23 -11.99
CA ASP A 22 13.46 -24.45 -11.31
C ASP A 22 12.69 -24.62 -9.99
N PRO A 23 12.07 -25.80 -9.74
CA PRO A 23 11.42 -26.10 -8.46
C PRO A 23 12.32 -25.88 -7.23
N ALA A 24 13.64 -26.09 -7.36
CA ALA A 24 14.60 -25.83 -6.31
C ALA A 24 14.68 -24.32 -5.99
N LEU A 25 14.65 -23.45 -7.00
CA LEU A 25 14.61 -22.00 -6.81
C LEU A 25 13.32 -21.55 -6.13
N VAL A 26 12.17 -22.09 -6.55
CA VAL A 26 10.86 -21.80 -5.91
C VAL A 26 10.87 -22.17 -4.43
N SER A 27 11.40 -23.35 -4.10
CA SER A 27 11.55 -23.80 -2.71
C SER A 27 12.53 -22.91 -1.92
N ALA A 28 13.66 -22.54 -2.53
CA ALA A 28 14.66 -21.67 -1.91
C ALA A 28 14.06 -20.28 -1.60
N LEU A 29 13.31 -19.69 -2.54
CA LEU A 29 12.62 -18.41 -2.34
C LEU A 29 11.61 -18.48 -1.19
N ALA A 30 10.80 -19.54 -1.13
CA ALA A 30 9.83 -19.71 -0.03
C ALA A 30 10.54 -19.81 1.33
N THR A 31 11.63 -20.57 1.40
CA THR A 31 12.44 -20.71 2.61
C THR A 31 13.11 -19.40 3.01
N ALA A 32 13.70 -18.71 2.04
CA ALA A 32 14.38 -17.44 2.27
C ALA A 32 13.41 -16.34 2.74
N LYS A 33 12.19 -16.30 2.19
CA LYS A 33 11.15 -15.36 2.66
C LYS A 33 10.78 -15.60 4.12
N ALA A 34 10.53 -16.85 4.51
CA ALA A 34 10.18 -17.19 5.90
C ALA A 34 11.33 -16.86 6.87
N ALA A 35 12.57 -17.20 6.50
CA ALA A 35 13.76 -16.87 7.29
C ALA A 35 13.99 -15.35 7.34
N GLY A 36 13.85 -14.67 6.21
CA GLY A 36 13.97 -13.22 6.08
C GLY A 36 13.01 -12.46 7.00
N TYR A 37 11.74 -12.89 7.04
CA TYR A 37 10.75 -12.32 7.94
C TYR A 37 11.16 -12.43 9.42
N SER A 38 11.63 -13.60 9.84
CA SER A 38 12.08 -13.81 11.22
C SER A 38 13.32 -12.97 11.56
N CYS A 39 14.28 -12.92 10.64
CA CYS A 39 15.47 -12.06 10.79
C CYS A 39 15.11 -10.57 10.85
N TRP A 40 14.19 -10.13 10.00
CA TRP A 40 13.71 -8.76 10.01
C TRP A 40 13.02 -8.39 11.34
N GLN A 41 12.18 -9.27 11.90
CA GLN A 41 11.55 -9.02 13.20
C GLN A 41 12.58 -8.79 14.29
N GLN A 42 13.62 -9.63 14.35
CA GLN A 42 14.70 -9.50 15.33
C GLN A 42 15.50 -8.22 15.10
N ALA A 43 15.93 -7.97 13.86
CA ALA A 43 16.70 -6.78 13.48
C ALA A 43 15.94 -5.48 13.83
N ARG A 44 14.63 -5.46 13.57
CA ARG A 44 13.78 -4.32 13.93
C ARG A 44 13.67 -4.12 15.43
N GLN A 45 13.51 -5.21 16.19
CA GLN A 45 13.43 -5.15 17.65
C GLN A 45 14.73 -4.61 18.26
N ASP A 46 15.87 -5.04 17.73
CA ASP A 46 17.19 -4.65 18.20
C ASP A 46 17.69 -3.34 17.56
N SER A 47 16.92 -2.85 16.56
CA SER A 47 17.30 -1.68 15.74
C SER A 47 18.68 -1.81 15.09
N ASP A 48 18.98 -3.00 14.57
CA ASP A 48 20.26 -3.36 13.97
C ASP A 48 20.07 -4.04 12.61
N PHE A 49 20.26 -3.29 11.53
CA PHE A 49 20.15 -3.78 10.16
C PHE A 49 21.13 -4.90 9.84
N SER A 50 22.30 -4.94 10.51
CA SER A 50 23.34 -5.94 10.25
C SER A 50 22.82 -7.38 10.47
N LEU A 51 21.84 -7.58 11.34
CA LEU A 51 21.19 -8.87 11.59
C LEU A 51 20.33 -9.32 10.40
N PHE A 52 19.75 -8.39 9.65
CA PHE A 52 18.89 -8.70 8.50
C PHE A 52 19.65 -8.70 7.17
N ALA A 53 20.73 -7.96 7.04
CA ALA A 53 21.47 -7.77 5.78
C ALA A 53 21.82 -9.09 5.05
N PRO A 54 22.30 -10.17 5.73
CA PRO A 54 22.59 -11.44 5.06
C PRO A 54 21.34 -12.12 4.47
N ALA A 55 20.20 -12.04 5.17
CA ALA A 55 18.94 -12.59 4.71
C ALA A 55 18.41 -11.80 3.51
N LEU A 56 18.49 -10.46 3.56
CA LEU A 56 18.14 -9.61 2.44
C LEU A 56 19.02 -9.87 1.22
N GLN A 57 20.34 -10.01 1.38
CA GLN A 57 21.24 -10.36 0.29
C GLN A 57 20.82 -11.66 -0.39
N THR A 58 20.53 -12.69 0.43
CA THR A 58 20.03 -13.98 -0.09
C THR A 58 18.75 -13.81 -0.91
N LEU A 59 17.79 -13.00 -0.43
CA LEU A 59 16.55 -12.71 -1.15
C LEU A 59 16.81 -11.99 -2.49
N ILE A 60 17.69 -10.99 -2.50
CA ILE A 60 18.07 -10.26 -3.73
C ILE A 60 18.72 -11.22 -4.74
N ASP A 61 19.67 -12.05 -4.31
CA ASP A 61 20.34 -13.00 -5.18
C ASP A 61 19.36 -14.01 -5.80
N LEU A 62 18.43 -14.54 -5.01
CA LEU A 62 17.38 -15.45 -5.47
C LEU A 62 16.37 -14.78 -6.41
N ARG A 63 16.04 -13.51 -6.18
CA ARG A 63 15.17 -12.72 -7.07
C ARG A 63 15.86 -12.42 -8.40
N GLN A 64 17.13 -12.09 -8.39
CA GLN A 64 17.93 -11.94 -9.61
C GLN A 64 18.02 -13.26 -10.40
N GLU A 65 18.20 -14.40 -9.71
CA GLU A 65 18.16 -15.72 -10.33
C GLU A 65 16.77 -16.01 -10.93
N GLN A 66 15.68 -15.68 -10.22
CA GLN A 66 14.33 -15.81 -10.72
C GLN A 66 14.12 -15.02 -12.03
N ALA A 67 14.57 -13.77 -12.07
CA ALA A 67 14.47 -12.96 -13.28
C ALA A 67 15.29 -13.55 -14.44
N ARG A 68 16.49 -14.10 -14.16
CA ARG A 68 17.33 -14.77 -15.18
C ARG A 68 16.65 -16.02 -15.76
N GLN A 69 15.99 -16.84 -14.94
CA GLN A 69 15.29 -18.04 -15.39
C GLN A 69 14.04 -17.72 -16.22
N LEU A 70 13.36 -16.62 -15.91
CA LEU A 70 12.24 -16.14 -16.71
C LEU A 70 12.67 -15.69 -18.11
N ALA A 71 13.95 -15.32 -18.30
CA ALA A 71 14.59 -15.01 -19.59
C ALA A 71 13.84 -13.96 -20.43
N GLU A 72 13.16 -13.02 -19.79
CA GLU A 72 12.47 -11.93 -20.50
C GLU A 72 13.49 -10.88 -21.00
N PRO A 73 13.26 -10.23 -22.15
CA PRO A 73 14.15 -9.18 -22.67
C PRO A 73 13.92 -7.86 -21.92
N ARG A 74 13.97 -7.90 -20.60
CA ARG A 74 13.70 -6.80 -19.67
C ARG A 74 14.77 -6.78 -18.58
N SER A 75 14.84 -5.68 -17.84
CA SER A 75 15.67 -5.62 -16.64
C SER A 75 15.16 -6.60 -15.55
N CYS A 76 15.96 -6.83 -14.53
CA CYS A 76 15.58 -7.70 -13.40
C CYS A 76 14.28 -7.21 -12.75
N TRP A 77 14.23 -5.93 -12.39
CA TRP A 77 13.05 -5.35 -11.75
C TRP A 77 11.82 -5.39 -12.66
N GLU A 78 11.95 -5.01 -13.94
CA GLU A 78 10.82 -5.05 -14.88
C GLU A 78 10.26 -6.47 -15.02
N THR A 79 11.12 -7.48 -15.12
CA THR A 79 10.71 -8.89 -15.21
C THR A 79 9.92 -9.34 -13.99
N LEU A 80 10.36 -8.93 -12.79
CA LEU A 80 9.69 -9.27 -11.53
C LEU A 80 8.40 -8.47 -11.29
N ALA A 81 8.29 -7.29 -11.87
CA ALA A 81 7.10 -6.43 -11.75
C ALA A 81 5.92 -6.89 -12.63
N GLN A 82 6.19 -7.63 -13.73
CA GLN A 82 5.15 -8.00 -14.71
C GLN A 82 3.90 -8.69 -14.14
N PRO A 83 3.97 -9.58 -13.11
CA PRO A 83 2.78 -10.18 -12.52
C PRO A 83 1.86 -9.19 -11.78
N PHE A 84 2.41 -8.05 -11.37
CA PHE A 84 1.71 -7.03 -10.58
C PHE A 84 1.24 -5.86 -11.44
N GLU A 85 2.05 -5.50 -12.42
CA GLU A 85 1.79 -4.39 -13.34
C GLU A 85 2.27 -4.77 -14.74
N PRO A 86 1.41 -5.41 -15.54
CA PRO A 86 1.77 -5.84 -16.90
C PRO A 86 2.20 -4.66 -17.77
N ASP A 87 3.25 -4.89 -18.56
CA ASP A 87 3.81 -3.92 -19.51
C ASP A 87 4.43 -2.65 -18.92
N LEU A 88 4.53 -2.55 -17.59
CA LEU A 88 5.27 -1.46 -16.95
C LEU A 88 6.76 -1.60 -17.25
N THR A 89 7.37 -0.49 -17.72
CA THR A 89 8.81 -0.36 -17.93
C THR A 89 9.43 0.63 -16.96
N LEU A 90 10.74 0.50 -16.69
CA LEU A 90 11.48 1.47 -15.87
C LEU A 90 11.39 2.88 -16.44
N ASP A 91 11.54 3.02 -17.76
CA ASP A 91 11.42 4.32 -18.42
C ASP A 91 10.05 4.97 -18.16
N ARG A 92 8.98 4.20 -18.28
CA ARG A 92 7.62 4.69 -18.00
C ARG A 92 7.45 5.07 -16.55
N LEU A 93 7.93 4.25 -15.63
CA LEU A 93 7.88 4.52 -14.19
C LEU A 93 8.65 5.80 -13.84
N MET A 94 9.87 5.96 -14.37
CA MET A 94 10.68 7.16 -14.11
C MET A 94 10.03 8.42 -14.70
N GLN A 95 9.39 8.35 -15.86
CA GLN A 95 8.61 9.45 -16.42
C GLN A 95 7.44 9.87 -15.51
N LEU A 96 6.77 8.90 -14.86
CA LEU A 96 5.68 9.18 -13.92
C LEU A 96 6.22 9.76 -12.61
N PHE A 97 7.38 9.31 -12.14
CA PHE A 97 7.97 9.76 -10.89
C PHE A 97 8.68 11.11 -10.98
N ALA A 98 9.22 11.47 -12.15
CA ALA A 98 9.99 12.69 -12.33
C ALA A 98 9.25 13.97 -11.84
N PRO A 99 7.99 14.26 -12.25
CA PRO A 99 7.29 15.43 -11.76
C PRO A 99 6.97 15.38 -10.27
N LEU A 100 6.75 14.19 -9.69
CA LEU A 100 6.51 14.02 -8.27
C LEU A 100 7.78 14.32 -7.47
N LYS A 101 8.91 13.78 -7.93
CA LYS A 101 10.24 13.99 -7.33
C LYS A 101 10.67 15.45 -7.34
N GLU A 102 10.30 16.19 -8.38
CA GLU A 102 10.60 17.61 -8.50
C GLU A 102 9.68 18.49 -7.62
N ARG A 103 8.36 18.21 -7.61
CA ARG A 103 7.38 19.11 -7.02
C ARG A 103 7.04 18.81 -5.56
N LEU A 104 6.95 17.55 -5.18
CA LEU A 104 6.49 17.18 -3.83
C LEU A 104 7.44 17.62 -2.72
N PRO A 105 8.78 17.49 -2.83
CA PRO A 105 9.68 17.97 -1.77
C PRO A 105 9.55 19.46 -1.50
N GLN A 106 9.34 20.27 -2.53
CA GLN A 106 9.11 21.71 -2.41
C GLN A 106 7.81 21.99 -1.63
N LEU A 107 6.71 21.32 -1.99
CA LEU A 107 5.42 21.44 -1.31
C LEU A 107 5.50 20.98 0.15
N VAL A 108 6.20 19.87 0.40
CA VAL A 108 6.45 19.37 1.77
C VAL A 108 7.19 20.42 2.60
N ALA A 109 8.25 21.01 2.06
CA ALA A 109 9.02 22.05 2.75
C ALA A 109 8.19 23.31 3.02
N GLU A 110 7.36 23.75 2.06
CA GLU A 110 6.45 24.92 2.21
C GLU A 110 5.40 24.67 3.31
N VAL A 111 4.91 23.43 3.42
CA VAL A 111 3.88 23.06 4.39
C VAL A 111 4.44 22.80 5.78
N ALA A 112 5.65 22.25 5.88
CA ALA A 112 6.32 21.95 7.14
C ALA A 112 6.76 23.22 7.92
N ALA A 113 6.89 24.34 7.27
CA ALA A 113 7.27 25.63 7.89
C ALA A 113 6.08 26.61 7.91
N PRO A 114 5.58 27.07 9.04
CA PRO A 114 5.93 26.88 10.47
C PRO A 114 5.15 25.73 11.12
N PRO A 115 5.47 25.32 12.38
CA PRO A 115 4.73 24.27 13.07
C PRO A 115 3.27 24.67 13.20
N ARG A 116 2.40 24.02 12.44
CA ARG A 116 0.96 24.22 12.55
C ARG A 116 0.51 23.61 13.88
N SER A 117 -0.34 24.35 14.59
CA SER A 117 -1.02 23.82 15.78
C SER A 117 -1.58 22.45 15.44
N ARG A 118 -1.09 21.40 16.10
CA ARG A 118 -1.75 20.10 16.06
C ARG A 118 -3.20 20.34 16.47
N SER A 119 -4.17 19.91 15.67
CA SER A 119 -5.56 19.87 16.12
C SER A 119 -5.59 19.18 17.47
N ALA A 120 -6.33 19.74 18.44
CA ALA A 120 -6.42 19.13 19.75
C ALA A 120 -6.75 17.63 19.58
N ALA A 121 -5.97 16.77 20.25
CA ALA A 121 -6.22 15.35 20.24
C ALA A 121 -7.63 15.11 20.83
N TRP A 122 -8.46 14.41 20.09
CA TRP A 122 -9.79 13.98 20.52
C TRP A 122 -9.96 12.49 20.27
N GLU A 123 -10.85 11.89 21.01
CA GLU A 123 -11.07 10.46 20.96
C GLU A 123 -12.55 10.16 20.68
N LEU A 124 -12.80 9.02 20.07
CA LEU A 124 -14.10 8.38 19.97
C LEU A 124 -14.02 7.01 20.61
N SER A 125 -15.10 6.60 21.27
CA SER A 125 -15.21 5.21 21.72
C SER A 125 -15.11 4.25 20.54
N GLU A 126 -14.66 3.03 20.78
CA GLU A 126 -14.55 2.00 19.74
C GLU A 126 -15.90 1.74 19.05
N ASP A 127 -16.99 1.73 19.83
CA ASP A 127 -18.34 1.53 19.31
C ASP A 127 -18.77 2.69 18.40
N ALA A 128 -18.41 3.92 18.75
CA ALA A 128 -18.69 5.08 17.91
C ALA A 128 -17.91 5.03 16.59
N GLN A 129 -16.63 4.67 16.64
CA GLN A 129 -15.81 4.50 15.44
C GLN A 129 -16.39 3.39 14.54
N GLN A 130 -16.74 2.23 15.09
CA GLN A 130 -17.35 1.13 14.34
C GLN A 130 -18.69 1.55 13.73
N SER A 131 -19.54 2.24 14.48
CA SER A 131 -20.82 2.73 13.99
C SER A 131 -20.66 3.71 12.82
N LEU A 132 -19.67 4.61 12.87
CA LEU A 132 -19.37 5.52 11.75
C LEU A 132 -18.93 4.76 10.50
N CYS A 133 -18.13 3.70 10.63
CA CYS A 133 -17.72 2.85 9.51
C CYS A 133 -18.92 2.13 8.88
N GLU A 134 -19.83 1.58 9.69
CA GLU A 134 -21.06 0.95 9.18
C GLU A 134 -21.98 1.96 8.47
N GLN A 135 -22.11 3.17 9.02
CA GLN A 135 -22.87 4.24 8.38
C GLN A 135 -22.24 4.66 7.06
N LEU A 136 -20.89 4.72 6.98
CA LEU A 136 -20.17 5.03 5.76
C LEU A 136 -20.52 4.03 4.66
N LEU A 137 -20.31 2.75 4.92
CA LEU A 137 -20.56 1.68 3.96
C LEU A 137 -22.03 1.64 3.54
N THR A 138 -22.95 1.83 4.48
CA THR A 138 -24.39 1.91 4.18
C THR A 138 -24.70 3.09 3.27
N SER A 139 -24.12 4.26 3.53
CA SER A 139 -24.33 5.46 2.73
C SER A 139 -23.75 5.34 1.31
N TRP A 140 -22.73 4.51 1.16
CA TRP A 140 -22.08 4.22 -0.12
C TRP A 140 -22.63 2.99 -0.85
N GLY A 141 -23.79 2.47 -0.37
CA GLY A 141 -24.54 1.44 -1.08
C GLY A 141 -24.06 0.02 -0.83
N ARG A 142 -23.37 -0.24 0.32
CA ARG A 142 -23.02 -1.61 0.69
C ARG A 142 -24.26 -2.50 0.75
N ASP A 143 -24.21 -3.63 0.06
CA ASP A 143 -25.14 -4.72 0.22
C ASP A 143 -24.67 -5.64 1.38
N PRO A 144 -25.39 -5.69 2.51
CA PRO A 144 -25.01 -6.49 3.66
C PRO A 144 -25.04 -8.00 3.41
N ASP A 145 -25.77 -8.46 2.39
CA ASP A 145 -25.86 -9.89 2.06
C ASP A 145 -24.61 -10.37 1.30
N SER A 146 -23.89 -9.46 0.66
CA SER A 146 -22.68 -9.75 -0.11
C SER A 146 -21.39 -9.19 0.49
N THR A 147 -21.47 -8.19 1.38
CA THR A 147 -20.29 -7.50 1.92
C THR A 147 -20.31 -7.42 3.43
N CYS A 148 -19.29 -7.99 4.07
CA CYS A 148 -19.09 -8.00 5.51
C CYS A 148 -17.98 -7.00 5.91
N LEU A 149 -18.19 -6.25 7.02
CA LEU A 149 -17.15 -5.48 7.70
C LEU A 149 -16.80 -6.17 9.02
N ALA A 150 -15.50 -6.45 9.23
CA ALA A 150 -14.97 -7.06 10.45
C ALA A 150 -13.74 -6.29 10.96
N ARG A 151 -13.20 -6.71 12.11
CA ARG A 151 -11.96 -6.15 12.67
C ARG A 151 -10.79 -7.11 12.45
N SER A 152 -9.61 -6.56 12.15
CA SER A 152 -8.35 -7.30 12.06
C SER A 152 -7.17 -6.44 12.51
N PRO A 153 -6.02 -7.05 12.83
CA PRO A 153 -4.80 -6.29 13.18
C PRO A 153 -4.32 -5.36 12.06
N HIS A 154 -4.51 -5.78 10.81
CA HIS A 154 -4.24 -4.97 9.62
C HIS A 154 -5.49 -4.93 8.75
N PRO A 155 -5.99 -3.73 8.37
CA PRO A 155 -7.07 -3.61 7.40
C PRO A 155 -6.74 -4.32 6.10
N PHE A 156 -7.72 -4.97 5.49
CA PHE A 156 -7.61 -5.56 4.16
C PHE A 156 -8.98 -5.76 3.53
N SER A 157 -9.02 -5.88 2.20
CA SER A 157 -10.16 -6.31 1.41
C SER A 157 -9.84 -7.63 0.72
N ILE A 158 -10.79 -8.54 0.68
CA ILE A 158 -10.66 -9.84 0.01
C ILE A 158 -11.99 -10.27 -0.59
N THR A 159 -11.92 -10.88 -1.78
CA THR A 159 -13.06 -11.52 -2.47
C THR A 159 -12.89 -13.03 -2.37
N LEU A 160 -13.82 -13.71 -1.70
CA LEU A 160 -13.76 -15.15 -1.46
C LEU A 160 -14.63 -15.96 -2.42
N GLY A 161 -15.57 -15.31 -3.07
CA GLY A 161 -16.47 -15.94 -4.02
C GLY A 161 -17.30 -14.92 -4.78
N PRO A 162 -18.05 -15.35 -5.79
CA PRO A 162 -19.04 -14.48 -6.41
C PRO A 162 -19.98 -13.92 -5.33
N SER A 163 -20.04 -12.60 -5.19
CA SER A 163 -20.85 -11.94 -4.17
C SER A 163 -20.45 -12.25 -2.70
N ASP A 164 -19.18 -12.57 -2.43
CA ASP A 164 -18.64 -12.66 -1.07
C ASP A 164 -17.41 -11.76 -0.94
N TYR A 165 -17.64 -10.52 -0.51
CA TYR A 165 -16.64 -9.47 -0.33
C TYR A 165 -16.45 -9.20 1.15
N ARG A 166 -15.21 -9.21 1.64
CA ARG A 166 -14.91 -9.00 3.05
C ARG A 166 -13.90 -7.90 3.23
N ILE A 167 -14.30 -6.93 4.05
CA ILE A 167 -13.50 -5.76 4.40
C ILE A 167 -13.17 -5.87 5.87
N THR A 168 -11.95 -5.54 6.23
CA THR A 168 -11.59 -5.41 7.64
C THR A 168 -11.05 -4.02 7.95
N THR A 169 -11.21 -3.61 9.19
CA THR A 169 -10.69 -2.34 9.69
C THR A 169 -10.06 -2.52 11.06
N ARG A 170 -9.35 -1.50 11.55
CA ARG A 170 -8.70 -1.51 12.84
C ARG A 170 -9.00 -0.23 13.61
N VAL A 171 -9.50 -0.37 14.82
CA VAL A 171 -9.60 0.73 15.77
C VAL A 171 -8.24 0.94 16.44
N VAL A 172 -7.75 2.18 16.43
CA VAL A 172 -6.49 2.58 17.06
C VAL A 172 -6.78 3.66 18.10
N SER A 173 -6.39 3.41 19.35
CA SER A 173 -6.53 4.39 20.45
C SER A 173 -5.78 5.68 20.11
N GLY A 174 -6.39 6.82 20.37
CA GLY A 174 -5.81 8.14 20.06
C GLY A 174 -5.88 8.55 18.57
N GLN A 175 -6.42 7.68 17.70
CA GLN A 175 -6.54 7.93 16.26
C GLN A 175 -7.99 7.75 15.79
N PRO A 176 -8.92 8.64 16.14
CA PRO A 176 -10.36 8.45 15.96
C PRO A 176 -10.81 8.37 14.50
N LEU A 177 -9.99 8.80 13.55
CA LEU A 177 -10.29 8.77 12.12
C LEU A 177 -9.63 7.59 11.38
N SER A 178 -8.66 6.91 12.00
CA SER A 178 -7.90 5.84 11.35
C SER A 178 -8.81 4.71 10.87
N CYS A 179 -9.69 4.23 11.74
CA CYS A 179 -10.67 3.18 11.43
C CYS A 179 -11.58 3.59 10.24
N PHE A 180 -12.06 4.82 10.24
CA PHE A 180 -12.97 5.35 9.23
C PHE A 180 -12.30 5.49 7.86
N LEU A 181 -11.10 6.06 7.81
CA LEU A 181 -10.35 6.25 6.57
C LEU A 181 -9.87 4.91 5.99
N ALA A 182 -9.43 3.98 6.86
CA ALA A 182 -9.12 2.62 6.44
C ALA A 182 -10.33 1.91 5.85
N THR A 183 -11.53 2.07 6.43
CA THR A 183 -12.77 1.52 5.87
C THR A 183 -13.09 2.11 4.49
N ALA A 184 -12.86 3.42 4.30
CA ALA A 184 -13.03 4.06 2.99
C ALA A 184 -12.05 3.50 1.94
N HIS A 185 -10.81 3.27 2.35
CA HIS A 185 -9.77 2.67 1.51
C HIS A 185 -10.15 1.25 1.08
N GLU A 186 -10.43 0.38 2.03
CA GLU A 186 -10.79 -1.02 1.76
C GLU A 186 -12.10 -1.15 0.97
N TRP A 187 -13.03 -0.20 1.16
CA TRP A 187 -14.22 -0.13 0.33
C TRP A 187 -13.91 0.16 -1.14
N GLY A 188 -12.94 1.01 -1.41
CA GLY A 188 -12.48 1.29 -2.77
C GLY A 188 -11.96 0.05 -3.47
N HIS A 189 -11.16 -0.78 -2.78
CA HIS A 189 -10.73 -2.09 -3.26
C HIS A 189 -11.93 -3.01 -3.54
N SER A 190 -12.85 -3.10 -2.58
CA SER A 190 -14.03 -3.94 -2.70
C SER A 190 -14.93 -3.54 -3.87
N LEU A 191 -15.16 -2.23 -4.08
CA LEU A 191 -15.93 -1.74 -5.23
C LEU A 191 -15.29 -2.07 -6.56
N TYR A 192 -13.96 -1.99 -6.64
CA TYR A 192 -13.24 -2.40 -7.85
C TYR A 192 -13.47 -3.88 -8.14
N GLU A 193 -13.31 -4.74 -7.14
CA GLU A 193 -13.57 -6.18 -7.25
C GLU A 193 -15.04 -6.48 -7.62
N GLN A 194 -15.99 -5.76 -7.04
CA GLN A 194 -17.42 -5.87 -7.39
C GLN A 194 -17.72 -5.45 -8.85
N GLY A 195 -16.90 -4.56 -9.40
CA GLY A 195 -17.01 -4.11 -10.81
C GLY A 195 -16.39 -5.06 -11.83
N LEU A 196 -15.55 -6.01 -11.39
CA LEU A 196 -14.94 -6.99 -12.27
C LEU A 196 -15.99 -8.02 -12.77
N PRO A 197 -15.76 -8.68 -13.93
CA PRO A 197 -16.70 -9.70 -14.45
C PRO A 197 -16.62 -11.02 -13.68
N ASN A 198 -16.38 -10.97 -12.38
CA ASN A 198 -16.25 -12.12 -11.48
C ASN A 198 -17.51 -12.41 -10.65
N GLN A 199 -18.57 -11.61 -10.80
CA GLN A 199 -19.84 -11.77 -10.08
C GLN A 199 -20.60 -13.05 -10.46
N SER A 200 -20.29 -13.66 -11.60
CA SER A 200 -20.84 -14.96 -11.98
C SER A 200 -19.86 -16.07 -11.67
N HIS A 201 -20.36 -17.24 -11.26
CA HIS A 201 -19.53 -18.45 -11.09
C HIS A 201 -18.74 -18.83 -12.35
N GLN A 202 -19.18 -18.36 -13.53
CA GLN A 202 -18.52 -18.63 -14.79
C GLN A 202 -17.13 -18.01 -14.89
N TRP A 203 -16.91 -16.80 -14.34
CA TRP A 203 -15.67 -16.06 -14.53
C TRP A 203 -14.87 -15.83 -13.24
N PHE A 204 -15.43 -16.19 -12.09
CA PHE A 204 -14.85 -15.88 -10.78
C PHE A 204 -13.39 -16.32 -10.61
N SER A 205 -13.03 -17.51 -11.07
CA SER A 205 -11.66 -18.03 -10.96
C SER A 205 -10.83 -17.93 -12.25
N TRP A 206 -11.36 -17.27 -13.27
CA TRP A 206 -10.67 -17.13 -14.55
C TRP A 206 -9.89 -15.81 -14.63
N PRO A 207 -8.76 -15.77 -15.36
CA PRO A 207 -7.92 -14.58 -15.45
C PRO A 207 -8.65 -13.30 -15.84
N VAL A 208 -9.61 -13.35 -16.76
CA VAL A 208 -10.39 -12.14 -17.15
C VAL A 208 -11.35 -11.64 -16.07
N GLY A 209 -11.60 -12.43 -15.04
CA GLY A 209 -12.37 -12.05 -13.86
C GLY A 209 -11.53 -11.50 -12.72
N GLN A 210 -10.22 -11.42 -12.88
CA GLN A 210 -9.27 -10.96 -11.86
C GLN A 210 -8.74 -9.57 -12.18
N ALA A 211 -8.31 -8.86 -11.15
CA ALA A 211 -7.57 -7.61 -11.30
C ALA A 211 -6.24 -7.86 -12.01
N THR A 212 -5.96 -7.11 -13.05
CA THR A 212 -4.74 -7.28 -13.86
C THR A 212 -3.63 -6.30 -13.50
N SER A 213 -3.95 -5.21 -12.80
CA SER A 213 -3.02 -4.15 -12.42
C SER A 213 -3.20 -3.80 -10.96
N MET A 214 -2.14 -3.95 -10.18
CA MET A 214 -2.12 -3.54 -8.77
C MET A 214 -2.19 -2.03 -8.63
N ALA A 215 -1.61 -1.27 -9.57
CA ALA A 215 -1.71 0.18 -9.58
C ALA A 215 -3.15 0.66 -9.80
N VAL A 216 -3.90 0.05 -10.71
CA VAL A 216 -5.33 0.36 -10.91
C VAL A 216 -6.13 -0.02 -9.67
N HIS A 217 -5.87 -1.18 -9.08
CA HIS A 217 -6.54 -1.66 -7.86
C HIS A 217 -6.35 -0.68 -6.70
N GLU A 218 -5.10 -0.26 -6.44
CA GLU A 218 -4.77 0.72 -5.40
C GLU A 218 -5.29 2.12 -5.74
N SER A 219 -5.36 2.50 -7.02
CA SER A 219 -5.92 3.79 -7.39
C SER A 219 -7.38 3.94 -7.00
N GLN A 220 -8.14 2.83 -6.95
CA GLN A 220 -9.53 2.85 -6.53
C GLN A 220 -9.66 3.05 -5.02
N SER A 221 -8.84 2.39 -4.22
CA SER A 221 -8.81 2.60 -2.76
C SER A 221 -8.40 4.03 -2.41
N LEU A 222 -7.33 4.54 -3.03
CA LEU A 222 -6.87 5.92 -2.83
C LEU A 222 -7.88 6.96 -3.34
N PHE A 223 -8.65 6.66 -4.40
CA PHE A 223 -9.72 7.53 -4.85
C PHE A 223 -10.79 7.70 -3.77
N TRP A 224 -11.30 6.59 -3.22
CA TRP A 224 -12.34 6.64 -2.19
C TRP A 224 -11.85 7.24 -0.88
N GLU A 225 -10.64 6.91 -0.45
CA GLU A 225 -10.04 7.51 0.74
C GLU A 225 -9.71 8.99 0.54
N ASN A 226 -8.84 9.31 -0.44
CA ASN A 226 -8.22 10.63 -0.53
C ASN A 226 -9.08 11.64 -1.30
N ARG A 227 -9.79 11.21 -2.37
CA ARG A 227 -10.57 12.13 -3.20
C ARG A 227 -12.01 12.28 -2.76
N VAL A 228 -12.60 11.22 -2.18
CA VAL A 228 -13.98 11.25 -1.69
C VAL A 228 -14.00 11.55 -0.19
N ALA A 229 -13.54 10.63 0.68
CA ALA A 229 -13.69 10.74 2.13
C ALA A 229 -12.95 11.96 2.72
N ARG A 230 -11.77 12.32 2.20
CA ARG A 230 -10.99 13.48 2.67
C ARG A 230 -11.42 14.80 2.01
N SER A 231 -12.43 14.81 1.14
CA SER A 231 -12.90 16.05 0.49
C SER A 231 -13.65 16.96 1.47
N PHE A 232 -13.62 18.27 1.17
CA PHE A 232 -14.38 19.24 1.96
C PHE A 232 -15.91 18.98 1.82
N ALA A 233 -16.39 18.68 0.62
CA ALA A 233 -17.80 18.35 0.37
C ALA A 233 -18.26 17.12 1.18
N PHE A 234 -17.41 16.11 1.35
CA PHE A 234 -17.71 14.99 2.24
C PHE A 234 -17.80 15.44 3.69
N SER A 235 -16.87 16.27 4.15
CA SER A 235 -16.90 16.82 5.52
C SER A 235 -18.15 17.65 5.79
N GLU A 236 -18.67 18.40 4.80
CA GLU A 236 -19.95 19.13 4.92
C GLU A 236 -21.16 18.19 5.16
N GLN A 237 -21.12 17.00 4.58
CA GLN A 237 -22.20 16.01 4.75
C GLN A 237 -22.07 15.18 6.04
N TRP A 238 -20.85 15.02 6.57
CA TRP A 238 -20.55 14.02 7.59
C TRP A 238 -20.23 14.60 8.97
N TRP A 239 -19.84 15.86 9.11
CA TRP A 239 -19.37 16.44 10.38
C TRP A 239 -20.40 16.31 11.52
N GLU A 240 -21.70 16.46 11.24
CA GLU A 240 -22.74 16.32 12.27
C GLU A 240 -22.82 14.88 12.82
N ARG A 241 -22.58 13.86 11.98
CA ARG A 241 -22.53 12.46 12.43
C ARG A 241 -21.34 12.21 13.35
N PHE A 242 -20.20 12.83 13.06
CA PHE A 242 -19.05 12.79 13.95
C PHE A 242 -19.31 13.52 15.28
N VAL A 243 -19.99 14.66 15.26
CA VAL A 243 -20.42 15.37 16.48
C VAL A 243 -21.38 14.50 17.30
N GLN A 244 -22.36 13.86 16.67
CA GLN A 244 -23.29 12.93 17.34
C GLN A 244 -22.57 11.71 17.92
N ALA A 245 -21.48 11.28 17.30
CA ALA A 245 -20.61 10.21 17.81
C ALA A 245 -19.69 10.67 18.95
N GLY A 246 -19.66 11.96 19.29
CA GLY A 246 -18.87 12.51 20.39
C GLY A 246 -17.64 13.33 19.98
N ALA A 247 -17.43 13.59 18.69
CA ALA A 247 -16.31 14.41 18.24
C ALA A 247 -16.53 15.89 18.60
N PRO A 248 -15.51 16.61 19.12
CA PRO A 248 -15.63 18.00 19.57
C PRO A 248 -15.48 18.99 18.39
N LEU A 249 -16.19 18.75 17.30
CA LEU A 249 -16.14 19.56 16.08
C LEU A 249 -17.22 20.64 16.12
N GLN A 250 -16.90 21.83 15.61
CA GLN A 250 -17.84 22.97 15.60
C GLN A 250 -18.33 23.30 14.17
N ALA A 251 -17.60 22.85 13.15
CA ALA A 251 -17.92 23.11 11.76
C ALA A 251 -17.36 22.02 10.84
N PRO A 252 -17.88 21.88 9.61
CA PRO A 252 -17.35 20.95 8.62
C PRO A 252 -15.84 21.08 8.38
N ARG A 253 -15.32 22.30 8.44
CA ARG A 253 -13.90 22.59 8.26
C ARG A 253 -13.02 21.94 9.33
N ASP A 254 -13.54 21.71 10.54
CA ASP A 254 -12.78 21.06 11.59
C ASP A 254 -12.60 19.58 11.30
N LEU A 255 -13.63 18.91 10.79
CA LEU A 255 -13.54 17.53 10.31
C LEU A 255 -12.58 17.42 9.13
N TRP A 256 -12.73 18.31 8.13
CA TRP A 256 -11.85 18.33 6.96
C TRP A 256 -10.38 18.51 7.34
N ARG A 257 -10.08 19.42 8.28
CA ARG A 257 -8.70 19.61 8.77
C ARG A 257 -8.18 18.40 9.54
N ALA A 258 -9.05 17.75 10.32
CA ALA A 258 -8.67 16.54 11.05
C ALA A 258 -8.38 15.35 10.12
N MET A 259 -9.13 15.23 9.02
CA MET A 259 -8.90 14.21 7.99
C MET A 259 -7.69 14.48 7.09
N ASN A 260 -7.22 15.73 7.01
CA ASN A 260 -6.11 16.16 6.17
C ASN A 260 -4.97 16.80 6.98
N PRO A 261 -4.39 16.06 7.94
CA PRO A 261 -3.20 16.54 8.63
C PRO A 261 -2.05 16.60 7.60
N LEU A 262 -1.21 17.63 7.72
CA LEU A 262 0.01 17.74 6.94
C LEU A 262 1.18 17.74 7.92
N SER A 263 1.85 16.62 8.03
CA SER A 263 2.96 16.40 8.95
C SER A 263 3.88 15.33 8.37
N PRO A 264 4.88 15.71 7.56
CA PRO A 264 5.85 14.78 7.05
C PRO A 264 6.46 13.96 8.18
N GLY A 265 6.44 12.65 8.03
CA GLY A 265 6.90 11.72 9.07
C GLY A 265 7.76 10.62 8.47
N LEU A 266 8.29 9.75 9.33
CA LEU A 266 9.14 8.64 8.93
C LEU A 266 8.33 7.43 8.42
N ASN A 267 7.12 7.23 8.95
CA ASN A 267 6.33 6.05 8.67
C ASN A 267 5.41 6.24 7.46
N ARG A 268 5.55 5.37 6.44
CA ARG A 268 4.72 5.36 5.23
C ARG A 268 3.23 5.16 5.54
N VAL A 269 2.91 4.28 6.47
CA VAL A 269 1.51 3.93 6.80
C VAL A 269 0.76 5.10 7.43
N GLU A 270 1.49 6.03 8.08
CA GLU A 270 0.93 7.23 8.72
C GLU A 270 1.19 8.49 7.89
N ALA A 271 1.72 8.34 6.67
CA ALA A 271 2.08 9.47 5.82
C ALA A 271 0.84 10.27 5.39
N ASP A 272 1.00 11.59 5.38
CA ASP A 272 0.00 12.49 4.81
C ASP A 272 -0.03 12.40 3.26
N GLU A 273 -1.07 12.99 2.64
CA GLU A 273 -1.29 12.91 1.19
C GLU A 273 -0.10 13.46 0.37
N LEU A 274 0.64 14.46 0.88
CA LEU A 274 1.80 15.02 0.16
C LEU A 274 3.03 14.11 0.28
N SER A 275 3.30 13.61 1.48
CA SER A 275 4.50 12.82 1.76
C SER A 275 4.37 11.37 1.31
N TYR A 276 3.15 10.80 1.23
CA TYR A 276 2.93 9.40 0.83
C TYR A 276 3.59 9.05 -0.50
N GLY A 277 3.41 9.88 -1.54
CA GLY A 277 4.02 9.67 -2.85
C GLY A 277 5.56 9.61 -2.81
N LEU A 278 6.18 10.41 -1.92
CA LEU A 278 7.64 10.39 -1.73
C LEU A 278 8.11 9.11 -1.04
N HIS A 279 7.36 8.59 -0.08
CA HIS A 279 7.67 7.30 0.54
C HIS A 279 7.66 6.16 -0.49
N ILE A 280 6.67 6.13 -1.38
CA ILE A 280 6.61 5.14 -2.46
C ILE A 280 7.80 5.29 -3.41
N LEU A 281 8.08 6.51 -3.86
CA LEU A 281 9.18 6.81 -4.77
C LEU A 281 10.53 6.35 -4.20
N ILE A 282 10.82 6.71 -2.94
CA ILE A 282 12.08 6.33 -2.28
C ILE A 282 12.23 4.81 -2.26
N ARG A 283 11.20 4.08 -1.84
CA ARG A 283 11.21 2.61 -1.72
C ARG A 283 11.41 1.94 -3.08
N THR A 284 10.66 2.38 -4.08
CA THR A 284 10.76 1.83 -5.43
C THR A 284 12.15 2.06 -6.04
N GLU A 285 12.71 3.28 -5.89
CA GLU A 285 14.05 3.56 -6.40
C GLU A 285 15.15 2.74 -5.66
N LEU A 286 14.99 2.50 -4.36
CA LEU A 286 15.91 1.66 -3.59
C LEU A 286 15.81 0.19 -4.00
N GLU A 287 14.59 -0.32 -4.18
CA GLU A 287 14.35 -1.68 -4.66
C GLU A 287 14.96 -1.91 -6.05
N ILE A 288 14.74 -0.99 -6.98
CA ILE A 288 15.36 -1.03 -8.30
C ILE A 288 16.88 -1.05 -8.17
N ALA A 289 17.47 -0.16 -7.35
CA ALA A 289 18.91 -0.08 -7.18
C ALA A 289 19.52 -1.37 -6.60
N LEU A 290 18.83 -2.03 -5.66
CA LEU A 290 19.23 -3.32 -5.11
C LEU A 290 19.16 -4.44 -6.16
N LEU A 291 18.05 -4.55 -6.90
CA LEU A 291 17.84 -5.61 -7.89
C LEU A 291 18.70 -5.46 -9.13
N GLU A 292 18.97 -4.24 -9.56
CA GLU A 292 19.84 -3.96 -10.73
C GLU A 292 21.34 -3.87 -10.36
N GLY A 293 21.71 -4.06 -9.09
CA GLY A 293 23.09 -4.05 -8.61
C GLY A 293 23.72 -2.66 -8.48
N GLY A 294 22.91 -1.61 -8.50
CA GLY A 294 23.36 -0.22 -8.30
C GLY A 294 23.56 0.18 -6.84
N LEU A 295 23.08 -0.65 -5.89
CA LEU A 295 23.22 -0.44 -4.44
C LEU A 295 23.58 -1.75 -3.76
N ALA A 296 24.64 -1.74 -2.94
CA ALA A 296 24.95 -2.87 -2.09
C ALA A 296 23.98 -2.94 -0.91
N VAL A 297 23.59 -4.14 -0.47
CA VAL A 297 22.69 -4.33 0.67
C VAL A 297 23.25 -3.67 1.94
N SER A 298 24.58 -3.71 2.16
CA SER A 298 25.22 -3.05 3.29
C SER A 298 25.01 -1.53 3.34
N ASP A 299 24.79 -0.89 2.20
CA ASP A 299 24.66 0.55 2.08
C ASP A 299 23.21 1.05 2.18
N LEU A 300 22.25 0.11 2.20
CA LEU A 300 20.84 0.42 2.25
C LEU A 300 20.43 1.38 3.38
N PRO A 301 20.89 1.22 4.65
CA PRO A 301 20.51 2.16 5.72
C PRO A 301 20.96 3.60 5.44
N ASN A 302 22.20 3.78 4.96
CA ASN A 302 22.75 5.09 4.65
C ASN A 302 22.01 5.75 3.48
N GLU A 303 21.74 4.99 2.40
CA GLU A 303 21.03 5.50 1.22
C GLU A 303 19.56 5.80 1.55
N TRP A 304 18.93 4.99 2.39
CA TRP A 304 17.59 5.26 2.93
C TRP A 304 17.55 6.60 3.67
N ASN A 305 18.43 6.78 4.65
CA ASN A 305 18.49 8.00 5.47
C ASN A 305 18.78 9.24 4.61
N ARG A 306 19.69 9.12 3.64
CA ARG A 306 20.00 10.20 2.70
C ARG A 306 18.76 10.63 1.91
N ARG A 307 18.02 9.69 1.33
CA ARG A 307 16.82 9.98 0.53
C ARG A 307 15.68 10.56 1.37
N TYR A 308 15.49 10.04 2.58
CA TYR A 308 14.49 10.58 3.50
C TYR A 308 14.82 12.03 3.89
N SER A 309 16.08 12.32 4.19
CA SER A 309 16.52 13.69 4.47
C SER A 309 16.32 14.63 3.28
N GLU A 310 16.68 14.17 2.08
CA GLU A 310 16.61 15.00 0.86
C GLU A 310 15.18 15.26 0.39
N LEU A 311 14.30 14.26 0.44
CA LEU A 311 12.98 14.34 -0.18
C LEU A 311 11.86 14.67 0.83
N LEU A 312 12.00 14.22 2.07
CA LEU A 312 10.98 14.42 3.11
C LEU A 312 11.41 15.43 4.19
N GLY A 313 12.69 15.79 4.23
CA GLY A 313 13.23 16.69 5.25
C GLY A 313 13.31 16.07 6.66
N VAL A 314 13.18 14.74 6.77
CA VAL A 314 13.26 13.99 8.03
C VAL A 314 14.33 12.92 7.94
N THR A 315 14.99 12.64 9.06
CA THR A 315 16.04 11.61 9.11
C THR A 315 15.74 10.64 10.24
N PRO A 316 15.69 9.31 9.97
CA PRO A 316 15.54 8.32 11.01
C PRO A 316 16.69 8.39 12.02
N GLU A 317 16.38 8.22 13.31
CA GLU A 317 17.38 8.19 14.38
C GLU A 317 18.07 6.82 14.49
N ASN A 318 17.42 5.78 13.97
CA ASN A 318 17.87 4.40 14.06
C ASN A 318 17.30 3.54 12.92
N ASP A 319 17.76 2.32 12.76
CA ASP A 319 17.37 1.42 11.67
C ASP A 319 15.90 0.98 11.76
N ALA A 320 15.32 0.87 12.96
CA ALA A 320 13.92 0.48 13.16
C ALA A 320 12.94 1.54 12.66
N GLU A 321 13.31 2.82 12.75
CA GLU A 321 12.59 3.95 12.16
C GLU A 321 12.94 4.16 10.69
N GLY A 322 14.08 3.65 10.27
CA GLY A 322 14.63 3.73 8.92
C GLY A 322 14.23 2.54 8.05
N CYS A 323 15.22 1.89 7.46
CA CYS A 323 15.02 0.82 6.47
C CYS A 323 14.36 -0.45 7.01
N LEU A 324 14.27 -0.64 8.32
CA LEU A 324 13.57 -1.75 8.97
C LEU A 324 12.11 -1.44 9.36
N GLN A 325 11.61 -0.24 9.05
CA GLN A 325 10.30 0.21 9.55
C GLN A 325 9.11 -0.64 9.06
N ASP A 326 9.23 -1.30 7.92
CA ASP A 326 8.23 -2.25 7.43
C ASP A 326 8.87 -3.47 6.73
N VAL A 327 8.04 -4.50 6.53
CA VAL A 327 8.48 -5.86 6.14
C VAL A 327 8.59 -6.08 4.62
N HIS A 328 8.41 -5.08 3.79
CA HIS A 328 8.34 -5.27 2.34
C HIS A 328 9.65 -5.77 1.69
N TRP A 329 10.77 -5.77 2.41
CA TRP A 329 12.03 -6.32 1.94
C TRP A 329 12.13 -7.86 1.97
N SER A 330 11.21 -8.57 2.64
CA SER A 330 11.29 -10.02 2.85
C SER A 330 10.21 -10.82 2.11
#